data_bcf4c3b5a52901760782d1d2077e04c2
#
_entry.id   bcf4c3b5a52901760782d1d2077e04c2
#
_cell.length_a   1.000
_cell.length_b   1.000
_cell.length_c   1.000
_cell.angle_alpha   90.00
_cell.angle_beta   90.00
_cell.angle_gamma   90.00
#
_symmetry.space_group_name_H-M   'P 1'
#
loop_
_entity.id
_entity.type
_entity.pdbx_description
1 polymer ?
#
loop_
_entity_poly.entity_id
_entity_poly.type
_entity_poly.pdbx_seq_one_letter_code
_entity_poly.pdbx_strand_id
1 'polypeptide(L)'
;MTTFFDLETANKTAGEILEVLNDKERVFAYLNENIFENIEDTEYLEAQRLRYIDTIKAHIERVGEDTVTWLLRAPGRLNAFLEYLDMCEGDHMSTTIDGDTPIAVSKRSDTMLSLANVNPLFQSENIDYLNALNDLKTKKIPSNLKDNWDNRTLMFPYANRKQGDWLNYLLSPYLRLLWEYDIDILGADITFGPSTIPYRAGVSSSSAVVVLSFLTMYITNKEIFPALTNSQVAALLGEAEWYVGTHGGANDQMTILFTPRNSISYNRHSQPILKSDALPFVSGVNVVLANSLWEANKSAGGNQSFNIRKDWILLGNIVMNMIIKEATKIIENGKAVGNWVEQMMQHNFTYYTHDTQISELNNTDNWKLISRNYHNLGSLSEDILGISVEAVEELITLLPVKLRPGEVKELLGYNDVKDVLAKYTKPRREIGGYHLRTAARFFCKENRIGHRLEKIFLEAHRRVLDNEITIDSNEYDAYRIEVGHLVDQLQDALMYDFRVSTAQLDLLLDIAKRGPGYLGGKLTGAGKGGCVSILVRESEAAQMCEYLEEEYYSKPEYFEQYRQILSDEMREHSKDSFEYAMAQERLNNLNKELTKTTHCRRVFFSKGASFLDF
;
A
#
# COMPACT_ATOMS: atom_id res chain seq x y z
N MET A 1 18.60 -14.56 11.69
CA MET A 1 18.32 -13.52 10.66
C MET A 1 18.40 -14.23 9.33
N THR A 2 17.27 -14.58 8.75
CA THR A 2 17.24 -15.07 7.36
C THR A 2 17.53 -13.88 6.45
N THR A 3 18.67 -13.93 5.78
CA THR A 3 18.95 -13.01 4.68
C THR A 3 17.99 -13.37 3.54
N PHE A 4 17.40 -12.39 2.90
CA PHE A 4 16.46 -12.52 1.76
C PHE A 4 17.01 -13.42 0.61
N PHE A 5 18.26 -13.81 0.63
CA PHE A 5 19.09 -14.05 -0.53
C PHE A 5 19.73 -15.44 -0.64
N ASP A 6 19.18 -16.46 0.01
CA ASP A 6 19.59 -17.86 -0.19
C ASP A 6 18.93 -18.52 -1.42
N LEU A 7 18.46 -17.70 -2.39
CA LEU A 7 17.91 -18.24 -3.63
C LEU A 7 19.05 -18.64 -4.57
N GLU A 8 19.40 -19.90 -4.58
CA GLU A 8 20.11 -20.51 -5.70
C GLU A 8 19.18 -20.52 -6.91
N THR A 9 19.36 -19.60 -7.82
CA THR A 9 18.65 -19.61 -9.09
C THR A 9 19.50 -20.33 -10.12
N ALA A 10 18.95 -21.36 -10.75
CA ALA A 10 19.62 -22.04 -11.86
C ALA A 10 19.83 -21.05 -13.01
N ASN A 11 21.02 -21.02 -13.59
CA ASN A 11 21.32 -20.28 -14.82
C ASN A 11 20.73 -21.03 -16.01
N LYS A 12 19.48 -20.73 -16.38
CA LYS A 12 18.83 -21.28 -17.59
C LYS A 12 18.87 -20.27 -18.72
N THR A 13 18.96 -20.74 -19.94
CA THR A 13 18.74 -19.88 -21.12
C THR A 13 17.25 -19.60 -21.32
N ALA A 14 16.93 -18.58 -22.08
CA ALA A 14 15.54 -18.26 -22.40
C ALA A 14 14.83 -19.42 -23.13
N GLY A 15 15.56 -20.14 -23.99
CA GLY A 15 15.07 -21.33 -24.68
C GLY A 15 14.75 -22.48 -23.70
N GLU A 16 15.65 -22.78 -22.75
CA GLU A 16 15.41 -23.81 -21.72
C GLU A 16 14.21 -23.48 -20.84
N ILE A 17 14.01 -22.19 -20.47
CA ILE A 17 12.82 -21.76 -19.73
C ILE A 17 11.56 -21.99 -20.56
N LEU A 18 11.59 -21.66 -21.87
CA LEU A 18 10.46 -21.88 -22.75
C LEU A 18 10.12 -23.36 -22.92
N GLU A 19 11.13 -24.23 -23.00
CA GLU A 19 10.94 -25.66 -23.07
C GLU A 19 10.21 -26.19 -21.81
N VAL A 20 10.66 -25.78 -20.64
CA VAL A 20 10.00 -26.16 -19.37
C VAL A 20 8.57 -25.62 -19.30
N LEU A 21 8.33 -24.39 -19.73
CA LEU A 21 6.99 -23.79 -19.74
C LEU A 21 6.02 -24.52 -20.70
N ASN A 22 6.52 -25.25 -21.70
CA ASN A 22 5.69 -26.08 -22.59
C ASN A 22 5.19 -27.36 -21.91
N ASP A 23 5.82 -27.81 -20.84
CA ASP A 23 5.35 -28.94 -20.01
C ASP A 23 4.24 -28.46 -19.06
N LYS A 24 3.00 -28.62 -19.49
CA LYS A 24 1.81 -28.14 -18.78
C LYS A 24 1.67 -28.76 -17.38
N GLU A 25 1.88 -30.06 -17.25
CA GLU A 25 1.69 -30.76 -15.98
C GLU A 25 2.72 -30.31 -14.95
N ARG A 26 3.96 -30.19 -15.38
CA ARG A 26 5.05 -29.69 -14.53
C ARG A 26 4.81 -28.26 -14.05
N VAL A 27 4.38 -27.36 -14.95
CA VAL A 27 4.08 -25.97 -14.60
C VAL A 27 2.91 -25.88 -13.64
N PHE A 28 1.84 -26.64 -13.84
CA PHE A 28 0.68 -26.64 -12.95
C PHE A 28 1.04 -27.14 -11.56
N ALA A 29 1.81 -28.24 -11.46
CA ALA A 29 2.32 -28.72 -10.18
C ALA A 29 3.16 -27.65 -9.48
N TYR A 30 4.13 -27.04 -10.19
CA TYR A 30 4.97 -26.00 -9.64
C TYR A 30 4.17 -24.80 -9.12
N LEU A 31 3.19 -24.30 -9.90
CA LEU A 31 2.35 -23.16 -9.51
C LEU A 31 1.56 -23.46 -8.23
N ASN A 32 0.99 -24.65 -8.12
CA ASN A 32 0.24 -25.06 -6.92
C ASN A 32 1.13 -25.32 -5.71
N GLU A 33 2.33 -25.85 -5.90
CA GLU A 33 3.24 -26.12 -4.80
C GLU A 33 3.98 -24.87 -4.28
N ASN A 34 4.29 -23.93 -5.17
CA ASN A 34 5.20 -22.83 -4.87
C ASN A 34 4.56 -21.45 -4.86
N ILE A 35 3.50 -21.22 -5.63
CA ILE A 35 2.90 -19.88 -5.82
C ILE A 35 1.50 -19.79 -5.21
N PHE A 36 0.63 -20.73 -5.54
CA PHE A 36 -0.75 -20.81 -5.07
C PHE A 36 -0.92 -21.97 -4.09
N GLU A 37 -2.11 -22.16 -3.57
CA GLU A 37 -2.44 -23.35 -2.77
C GLU A 37 -3.70 -24.00 -3.36
N ASN A 38 -3.50 -25.20 -3.90
CA ASN A 38 -4.58 -26.10 -4.34
C ASN A 38 -5.61 -25.47 -5.30
N ILE A 39 -5.15 -24.73 -6.31
CA ILE A 39 -6.06 -24.24 -7.37
C ILE A 39 -6.43 -25.42 -8.27
N GLU A 40 -7.70 -25.82 -8.23
CA GLU A 40 -8.27 -26.86 -9.08
C GLU A 40 -8.68 -26.34 -10.46
N ASP A 41 -8.84 -25.03 -10.62
CA ASP A 41 -9.20 -24.38 -11.89
C ASP A 41 -8.05 -24.49 -12.90
N THR A 42 -8.14 -25.49 -13.77
CA THR A 42 -7.13 -25.75 -14.79
C THR A 42 -7.15 -24.71 -15.92
N GLU A 43 -8.24 -24.00 -16.16
CA GLU A 43 -8.31 -22.91 -17.14
C GLU A 43 -7.55 -21.69 -16.60
N TYR A 44 -7.70 -21.40 -15.32
CA TYR A 44 -6.93 -20.37 -14.64
C TYR A 44 -5.42 -20.66 -14.69
N LEU A 45 -4.99 -21.88 -14.31
CA LEU A 45 -3.58 -22.26 -14.33
C LEU A 45 -3.00 -22.20 -15.76
N GLU A 46 -3.78 -22.60 -16.77
CA GLU A 46 -3.38 -22.48 -18.17
C GLU A 46 -3.21 -21.02 -18.60
N ALA A 47 -4.11 -20.16 -18.20
CA ALA A 47 -3.98 -18.73 -18.49
C ALA A 47 -2.71 -18.15 -17.87
N GLN A 48 -2.34 -18.54 -16.63
CA GLN A 48 -1.08 -18.13 -16.02
C GLN A 48 0.13 -18.64 -16.81
N ARG A 49 0.15 -19.92 -17.18
CA ARG A 49 1.22 -20.53 -17.96
C ARG A 49 1.44 -19.82 -19.30
N LEU A 50 0.36 -19.54 -20.03
CA LEU A 50 0.43 -18.85 -21.33
C LEU A 50 1.04 -17.45 -21.21
N ARG A 51 0.71 -16.71 -20.15
CA ARG A 51 1.31 -15.39 -19.90
C ARG A 51 2.82 -15.47 -19.69
N TYR A 52 3.31 -16.48 -18.99
CA TYR A 52 4.76 -16.68 -18.80
C TYR A 52 5.43 -17.08 -20.11
N ILE A 53 4.78 -17.91 -20.94
CA ILE A 53 5.25 -18.24 -22.30
C ILE A 53 5.34 -16.98 -23.15
N ASP A 54 4.31 -16.13 -23.16
CA ASP A 54 4.30 -14.89 -23.94
C ASP A 54 5.44 -13.95 -23.50
N THR A 55 5.70 -13.89 -22.18
CA THR A 55 6.79 -13.09 -21.63
C THR A 55 8.15 -13.56 -22.14
N ILE A 56 8.41 -14.87 -22.08
CA ILE A 56 9.69 -15.46 -22.53
C ILE A 56 9.84 -15.37 -24.04
N LYS A 57 8.80 -15.61 -24.83
CA LYS A 57 8.84 -15.47 -26.29
C LYS A 57 9.19 -14.05 -26.71
N ALA A 58 8.53 -13.05 -26.13
CA ALA A 58 8.84 -11.65 -26.38
C ALA A 58 10.28 -11.28 -25.96
N HIS A 59 10.81 -11.93 -24.93
CA HIS A 59 12.19 -11.72 -24.50
C HIS A 59 13.19 -12.37 -25.48
N ILE A 60 12.95 -13.61 -25.92
CA ILE A 60 13.74 -14.33 -26.93
C ILE A 60 13.89 -13.53 -28.23
N GLU A 61 12.80 -12.90 -28.70
CA GLU A 61 12.83 -12.04 -29.89
C GLU A 61 13.82 -10.87 -29.75
N ARG A 62 14.13 -10.45 -28.54
CA ARG A 62 15.04 -9.33 -28.27
C ARG A 62 16.48 -9.77 -28.01
N VAL A 63 16.68 -10.85 -27.27
CA VAL A 63 18.01 -11.21 -26.77
C VAL A 63 18.52 -12.54 -27.30
N GLY A 64 17.67 -13.38 -27.92
CA GLY A 64 18.00 -14.70 -28.43
C GLY A 64 17.76 -15.83 -27.43
N GLU A 65 17.60 -17.06 -27.94
CA GLU A 65 17.27 -18.25 -27.13
C GLU A 65 18.38 -18.68 -26.17
N ASP A 66 19.65 -18.49 -26.59
CA ASP A 66 20.83 -18.93 -25.81
C ASP A 66 21.22 -17.97 -24.68
N THR A 67 20.49 -16.86 -24.52
CA THR A 67 20.80 -15.85 -23.49
C THR A 67 20.34 -16.32 -22.14
N VAL A 68 21.24 -16.27 -21.13
CA VAL A 68 20.90 -16.57 -19.73
C VAL A 68 19.84 -15.58 -19.26
N THR A 69 18.74 -16.12 -18.77
CA THR A 69 17.53 -15.37 -18.47
C THR A 69 16.93 -15.84 -17.15
N TRP A 70 16.35 -14.92 -16.42
CA TRP A 70 15.53 -15.19 -15.23
C TRP A 70 14.09 -14.77 -15.49
N LEU A 71 13.15 -15.63 -15.13
CA LEU A 71 11.73 -15.30 -15.14
C LEU A 71 11.29 -14.94 -13.72
N LEU A 72 10.80 -13.73 -13.55
CA LEU A 72 10.39 -13.15 -12.27
C LEU A 72 8.90 -12.80 -12.30
N ARG A 73 8.27 -12.83 -11.14
CA ARG A 73 6.93 -12.28 -10.95
C ARG A 73 6.84 -11.43 -9.69
N ALA A 74 6.03 -10.38 -9.74
CA ALA A 74 5.58 -9.68 -8.54
C ALA A 74 4.05 -9.59 -8.55
N PRO A 75 3.39 -10.06 -7.49
CA PRO A 75 1.95 -9.95 -7.34
C PRO A 75 1.52 -8.53 -7.01
N GLY A 76 0.24 -8.22 -7.21
CA GLY A 76 -0.41 -7.14 -6.50
C GLY A 76 -0.57 -7.48 -5.01
N ARG A 77 -0.85 -6.47 -4.19
CA ARG A 77 -1.22 -6.69 -2.79
C ARG A 77 -2.64 -6.22 -2.52
N LEU A 78 -3.24 -6.85 -1.55
CA LEU A 78 -4.54 -6.50 -1.01
C LEU A 78 -4.38 -6.10 0.46
N ASN A 79 -4.73 -4.86 0.79
CA ASN A 79 -4.95 -4.48 2.17
C ASN A 79 -6.35 -4.97 2.58
N ALA A 80 -6.45 -6.27 2.84
CA ALA A 80 -7.73 -6.90 3.19
C ALA A 80 -8.26 -6.39 4.54
N PHE A 81 -7.37 -5.89 5.39
CA PHE A 81 -7.71 -5.44 6.74
C PHE A 81 -7.24 -4.01 6.99
N LEU A 82 -6.06 -3.79 7.55
CA LEU A 82 -5.59 -2.48 7.99
C LEU A 82 -5.13 -1.58 6.84
N GLU A 83 -5.32 -0.27 7.00
CA GLU A 83 -4.90 0.73 6.02
C GLU A 83 -4.11 1.86 6.69
N TYR A 84 -3.12 2.40 5.99
CA TYR A 84 -2.37 3.62 6.37
C TYR A 84 -1.49 3.56 7.62
N LEU A 85 -1.54 2.50 8.43
CA LEU A 85 -0.75 2.40 9.65
C LEU A 85 0.77 2.47 9.40
N ASP A 86 1.23 1.97 8.25
CA ASP A 86 2.62 2.04 7.81
C ASP A 86 3.13 3.50 7.62
N MET A 87 2.24 4.46 7.43
CA MET A 87 2.62 5.88 7.36
C MET A 87 3.05 6.47 8.70
N CYS A 88 2.72 5.81 9.80
CA CYS A 88 3.12 6.18 11.16
C CYS A 88 3.84 5.03 11.87
N GLU A 89 4.48 4.14 11.11
CA GLU A 89 5.20 2.99 11.65
C GLU A 89 4.33 2.10 12.55
N GLY A 90 3.03 2.04 12.27
CA GLY A 90 2.08 1.15 12.91
C GLY A 90 2.05 -0.23 12.25
N ASP A 91 1.55 -1.21 12.99
CA ASP A 91 1.42 -2.58 12.50
C ASP A 91 0.41 -2.68 11.37
N HIS A 92 0.62 -3.56 10.41
CA HIS A 92 -0.18 -3.63 9.19
C HIS A 92 -0.51 -5.08 8.80
N MET A 93 -1.74 -5.31 8.32
CA MET A 93 -2.18 -6.61 7.84
C MET A 93 -2.58 -6.55 6.37
N SER A 94 -1.89 -7.31 5.54
CA SER A 94 -2.15 -7.37 4.10
C SER A 94 -1.78 -8.74 3.54
N THR A 95 -2.17 -9.00 2.30
CA THR A 95 -1.83 -10.24 1.61
C THR A 95 -1.53 -9.96 0.15
N THR A 96 -0.88 -10.90 -0.52
CA THR A 96 -0.67 -10.87 -1.97
C THR A 96 -1.81 -11.58 -2.69
N ILE A 97 -2.13 -11.07 -3.86
CA ILE A 97 -3.17 -11.63 -4.72
C ILE A 97 -2.56 -12.48 -5.85
N ASP A 98 -3.38 -13.28 -6.46
CA ASP A 98 -3.03 -14.10 -7.63
C ASP A 98 -2.67 -13.26 -8.88
N GLY A 99 -3.21 -12.04 -8.99
CA GLY A 99 -2.83 -11.11 -10.05
C GLY A 99 -1.38 -10.67 -9.92
N ASP A 100 -0.59 -10.84 -10.97
CA ASP A 100 0.82 -10.50 -10.97
C ASP A 100 1.28 -9.84 -12.29
N THR A 101 2.50 -9.33 -12.26
CA THR A 101 3.24 -8.87 -13.43
C THR A 101 4.47 -9.76 -13.60
N PRO A 102 4.57 -10.58 -14.65
CA PRO A 102 5.77 -11.32 -14.97
C PRO A 102 6.77 -10.45 -15.75
N ILE A 103 8.06 -10.68 -15.51
CA ILE A 103 9.16 -10.13 -16.35
C ILE A 103 10.20 -11.19 -16.67
N ALA A 104 10.79 -11.08 -17.85
CA ALA A 104 12.01 -11.82 -18.21
C ALA A 104 13.19 -10.84 -18.19
N VAL A 105 14.31 -11.29 -17.59
CA VAL A 105 15.49 -10.45 -17.32
C VAL A 105 16.74 -11.15 -17.80
N SER A 106 17.61 -10.44 -18.52
CA SER A 106 18.98 -10.87 -18.83
C SER A 106 20.00 -9.82 -18.44
N LYS A 107 21.14 -10.24 -17.92
CA LYS A 107 22.25 -9.37 -17.53
C LYS A 107 22.93 -8.75 -18.75
N ARG A 108 23.27 -7.48 -18.69
CA ARG A 108 24.09 -6.77 -19.68
C ARG A 108 25.52 -6.60 -19.18
N SER A 109 26.41 -6.23 -20.10
CA SER A 109 27.81 -5.87 -19.79
C SER A 109 28.04 -4.34 -19.67
N ASP A 110 27.00 -3.54 -19.86
CA ASP A 110 26.98 -2.09 -19.74
C ASP A 110 26.01 -1.62 -18.65
N THR A 111 25.78 -0.32 -18.52
CA THR A 111 24.90 0.30 -17.52
C THR A 111 23.51 0.63 -18.05
N MET A 112 23.13 0.08 -19.19
CA MET A 112 21.86 0.35 -19.82
C MET A 112 20.74 -0.53 -19.27
N LEU A 113 19.59 0.05 -19.03
CA LEU A 113 18.33 -0.65 -18.85
C LEU A 113 17.58 -0.63 -20.18
N SER A 114 17.52 -1.77 -20.84
CA SER A 114 16.78 -1.93 -22.10
C SER A 114 15.42 -2.53 -21.82
N LEU A 115 14.37 -1.73 -21.93
CA LEU A 115 13.03 -2.02 -21.47
C LEU A 115 12.08 -2.27 -22.63
N ALA A 116 11.28 -3.34 -22.53
CA ALA A 116 10.15 -3.57 -23.40
C ALA A 116 8.94 -4.05 -22.63
N ASN A 117 7.76 -3.82 -23.16
CA ASN A 117 6.51 -4.28 -22.59
C ASN A 117 5.63 -4.85 -23.70
N VAL A 118 5.05 -6.04 -23.49
CA VAL A 118 4.15 -6.66 -24.46
C VAL A 118 2.83 -5.88 -24.60
N ASN A 119 2.48 -5.08 -23.60
CA ASN A 119 1.33 -4.17 -23.67
C ASN A 119 1.74 -2.88 -24.39
N PRO A 120 1.16 -2.57 -25.56
CA PRO A 120 1.55 -1.41 -26.39
C PRO A 120 1.26 -0.05 -25.75
N LEU A 121 0.50 -0.01 -24.65
CA LEU A 121 0.28 1.23 -23.86
C LEU A 121 1.56 1.70 -23.16
N PHE A 122 2.54 0.80 -22.95
CA PHE A 122 3.81 1.08 -22.30
C PHE A 122 4.94 1.04 -23.32
N GLN A 123 5.50 2.19 -23.63
CA GLN A 123 6.55 2.30 -24.64
C GLN A 123 7.85 1.63 -24.19
N SER A 124 8.53 0.98 -25.14
CA SER A 124 9.89 0.45 -24.94
C SER A 124 10.89 1.59 -24.88
N GLU A 125 11.91 1.47 -24.04
CA GLU A 125 12.91 2.51 -23.85
C GLU A 125 14.26 1.95 -23.41
N ASN A 126 15.33 2.69 -23.72
CA ASN A 126 16.67 2.43 -23.21
C ASN A 126 17.07 3.58 -22.26
N ILE A 127 17.43 3.26 -21.04
CA ILE A 127 17.79 4.22 -20.00
C ILE A 127 19.18 3.91 -19.48
N ASP A 128 20.10 4.87 -19.60
CA ASP A 128 21.36 4.81 -18.86
C ASP A 128 21.12 5.36 -17.44
N TYR A 129 21.03 4.46 -16.47
CA TYR A 129 20.76 4.85 -15.07
C TYR A 129 21.92 5.63 -14.45
N LEU A 130 23.18 5.48 -14.92
CA LEU A 130 24.31 6.27 -14.40
C LEU A 130 24.20 7.73 -14.83
N ASN A 131 23.82 8.00 -16.06
CA ASN A 131 23.51 9.36 -16.48
C ASN A 131 22.39 9.94 -15.65
N ALA A 132 21.37 9.12 -15.35
CA ALA A 132 20.30 9.47 -14.45
C ALA A 132 20.77 9.88 -13.07
N LEU A 133 21.60 9.07 -12.47
CA LEU A 133 22.16 9.32 -11.14
C LEU A 133 23.11 10.54 -11.13
N ASN A 134 23.94 10.70 -12.16
CA ASN A 134 24.85 11.82 -12.30
C ASN A 134 24.11 13.16 -12.43
N ASP A 135 23.02 13.17 -13.19
CA ASP A 135 22.17 14.35 -13.30
C ASP A 135 21.53 14.72 -11.96
N LEU A 136 21.08 13.73 -11.17
CA LEU A 136 20.59 13.97 -9.82
C LEU A 136 21.70 14.56 -8.92
N LYS A 137 22.92 14.00 -8.96
CA LYS A 137 24.06 14.48 -8.17
C LYS A 137 24.49 15.89 -8.57
N THR A 138 24.46 16.25 -9.85
CA THR A 138 24.93 17.55 -10.37
C THR A 138 23.91 18.67 -10.18
N LYS A 139 22.64 18.39 -10.08
CA LYS A 139 21.58 19.41 -9.85
C LYS A 139 21.55 19.96 -8.43
N LYS A 140 22.62 19.77 -7.65
CA LYS A 140 22.76 20.25 -6.26
C LYS A 140 21.58 19.85 -5.37
N ILE A 141 21.18 18.62 -5.50
CA ILE A 141 20.28 18.04 -4.51
C ILE A 141 21.06 18.01 -3.21
N PRO A 142 20.50 18.57 -2.11
CA PRO A 142 21.19 18.60 -0.84
C PRO A 142 21.65 17.19 -0.46
N SER A 143 22.90 17.08 0.02
CA SER A 143 23.55 15.82 0.44
C SER A 143 22.78 15.09 1.56
N ASN A 144 21.78 15.73 2.13
CA ASN A 144 20.92 15.21 3.16
C ASN A 144 19.50 15.02 2.62
N LEU A 145 19.30 13.95 1.85
CA LEU A 145 17.98 13.58 1.33
C LEU A 145 16.95 13.36 2.44
N LYS A 146 17.36 12.87 3.63
CA LYS A 146 16.45 12.66 4.78
C LYS A 146 15.83 13.97 5.25
N ASP A 147 16.56 15.08 5.18
CA ASP A 147 16.08 16.41 5.58
C ASP A 147 15.41 17.18 4.44
N ASN A 148 15.55 16.71 3.19
CA ASN A 148 15.05 17.39 2.00
C ASN A 148 14.14 16.52 1.12
N TRP A 149 13.56 15.46 1.67
CA TRP A 149 12.51 14.67 1.01
C TRP A 149 11.31 15.50 0.54
N ASP A 150 11.20 16.73 1.03
CA ASP A 150 10.17 17.69 0.63
C ASP A 150 10.35 18.22 -0.79
N ASN A 151 11.48 18.01 -1.44
CA ASN A 151 11.68 18.38 -2.84
C ASN A 151 11.03 17.33 -3.76
N ARG A 152 9.71 17.40 -3.84
CA ARG A 152 8.79 16.62 -4.70
C ARG A 152 9.15 16.63 -6.19
N THR A 153 10.25 17.29 -6.56
CA THR A 153 10.64 17.56 -7.94
C THR A 153 11.91 16.82 -8.38
N LEU A 154 12.43 15.89 -7.55
CA LEU A 154 13.71 15.25 -7.83
C LEU A 154 13.72 14.41 -9.12
N MET A 155 12.60 13.76 -9.42
CA MET A 155 12.50 12.90 -10.60
C MET A 155 11.97 13.61 -11.86
N PHE A 156 11.13 14.63 -11.70
CA PHE A 156 10.46 15.28 -12.81
C PHE A 156 11.34 16.12 -13.75
N PRO A 157 12.38 16.83 -13.26
CA PRO A 157 13.29 17.53 -14.13
C PRO A 157 14.20 16.59 -14.92
N TYR A 158 14.26 15.32 -14.47
CA TYR A 158 15.28 14.40 -14.88
C TYR A 158 15.17 13.99 -16.35
N ALA A 159 14.07 13.66 -16.88
CA ALA A 159 13.96 13.14 -18.26
C ALA A 159 12.82 13.76 -19.07
N ASN A 160 12.32 14.95 -18.70
CA ASN A 160 11.07 15.53 -19.22
C ASN A 160 9.88 14.55 -19.11
N ARG A 161 9.96 13.60 -18.14
CA ARG A 161 8.94 12.58 -17.93
C ARG A 161 7.77 13.17 -17.17
N LYS A 162 6.58 12.70 -17.51
CA LYS A 162 5.36 13.07 -16.80
C LYS A 162 5.32 12.42 -15.41
N GLN A 163 4.72 13.12 -14.46
CA GLN A 163 4.41 12.56 -13.16
C GLN A 163 3.51 11.32 -13.35
N GLY A 164 3.85 10.20 -12.65
CA GLY A 164 3.11 8.94 -12.77
C GLY A 164 3.46 8.10 -13.99
N ASP A 165 4.51 8.47 -14.75
CA ASP A 165 5.09 7.59 -15.77
C ASP A 165 5.60 6.30 -15.11
N TRP A 166 5.23 5.15 -15.69
CA TRP A 166 5.57 3.85 -15.14
C TRP A 166 7.08 3.59 -15.06
N LEU A 167 7.85 4.18 -15.98
CA LEU A 167 9.31 4.10 -16.00
C LEU A 167 9.97 4.78 -14.79
N ASN A 168 9.31 5.79 -14.22
CA ASN A 168 9.80 6.42 -12.99
C ASN A 168 9.79 5.43 -11.82
N TYR A 169 8.77 4.57 -11.73
CA TYR A 169 8.70 3.51 -10.71
C TYR A 169 9.80 2.46 -10.90
N LEU A 170 10.12 2.13 -12.13
CA LEU A 170 11.21 1.20 -12.44
C LEU A 170 12.58 1.79 -12.13
N LEU A 171 12.80 3.08 -12.45
CA LEU A 171 14.09 3.73 -12.23
C LEU A 171 14.34 4.09 -10.76
N SER A 172 13.29 4.31 -9.98
CA SER A 172 13.40 4.81 -8.61
C SER A 172 14.20 3.91 -7.65
N PRO A 173 14.12 2.57 -7.68
CA PRO A 173 14.98 1.70 -6.86
C PRO A 173 16.47 1.81 -7.23
N TYR A 174 16.79 1.92 -8.53
CA TYR A 174 18.17 2.15 -8.97
C TYR A 174 18.73 3.44 -8.39
N LEU A 175 18.00 4.53 -8.50
CA LEU A 175 18.42 5.83 -7.97
C LEU A 175 18.56 5.81 -6.46
N ARG A 176 17.60 5.21 -5.75
CA ARG A 176 17.60 5.16 -4.29
C ARG A 176 18.73 4.31 -3.74
N LEU A 177 18.96 3.12 -4.31
CA LEU A 177 20.01 2.22 -3.88
C LEU A 177 21.41 2.74 -4.21
N LEU A 178 21.62 3.22 -5.43
CA LEU A 178 22.92 3.75 -5.86
C LEU A 178 23.27 5.07 -5.19
N TRP A 179 22.26 5.79 -4.68
CA TRP A 179 22.53 6.97 -3.83
C TRP A 179 23.00 6.58 -2.43
N GLU A 180 22.43 5.50 -1.86
CA GLU A 180 22.79 5.03 -0.52
C GLU A 180 24.09 4.23 -0.51
N TYR A 181 24.28 3.39 -1.53
CA TYR A 181 25.42 2.48 -1.65
C TYR A 181 26.25 2.84 -2.87
N ASP A 182 27.55 3.00 -2.67
CA ASP A 182 28.52 3.27 -3.77
C ASP A 182 28.93 1.92 -4.39
N ILE A 183 28.09 1.39 -5.28
CA ILE A 183 28.28 0.11 -5.96
C ILE A 183 28.17 0.30 -7.47
N ASP A 184 29.05 -0.40 -8.20
CA ASP A 184 29.04 -0.44 -9.66
C ASP A 184 28.23 -1.64 -10.15
N ILE A 185 26.96 -1.43 -10.46
CA ILE A 185 26.08 -2.47 -11.00
C ILE A 185 26.05 -2.43 -12.52
N LEU A 186 25.75 -3.58 -13.11
CA LEU A 186 25.50 -3.72 -14.54
C LEU A 186 24.02 -3.59 -14.86
N GLY A 187 23.71 -3.17 -16.08
CA GLY A 187 22.38 -3.03 -16.59
C GLY A 187 21.68 -4.36 -16.91
N ALA A 188 20.50 -4.28 -17.46
CA ALA A 188 19.67 -5.43 -17.77
C ALA A 188 18.80 -5.20 -19.01
N ASP A 189 18.56 -6.28 -19.78
CA ASP A 189 17.47 -6.37 -20.74
C ASP A 189 16.24 -6.89 -19.99
N ILE A 190 15.14 -6.12 -19.98
CA ILE A 190 13.93 -6.42 -19.23
C ILE A 190 12.74 -6.42 -20.17
N THR A 191 11.99 -7.52 -20.18
CA THR A 191 10.74 -7.64 -20.95
C THR A 191 9.58 -7.85 -19.98
N PHE A 192 8.67 -6.89 -19.89
CA PHE A 192 7.43 -7.00 -19.14
C PHE A 192 6.41 -7.81 -19.94
N GLY A 193 5.89 -8.86 -19.34
CA GLY A 193 4.82 -9.69 -19.88
C GLY A 193 3.42 -9.16 -19.58
N PRO A 194 2.36 -9.94 -19.95
CA PRO A 194 0.97 -9.54 -19.69
C PRO A 194 0.69 -9.49 -18.19
N SER A 195 0.45 -8.31 -17.64
CA SER A 195 0.04 -8.12 -16.24
C SER A 195 -1.44 -8.40 -16.04
N THR A 196 -1.78 -9.09 -14.93
CA THR A 196 -3.16 -9.29 -14.46
C THR A 196 -3.50 -8.46 -13.22
N ILE A 197 -2.56 -7.61 -12.76
CA ILE A 197 -2.86 -6.63 -11.72
C ILE A 197 -3.71 -5.52 -12.34
N PRO A 198 -4.92 -5.25 -11.81
CA PRO A 198 -5.73 -4.14 -12.30
C PRO A 198 -5.00 -2.79 -12.17
N TYR A 199 -4.90 -2.06 -13.27
CA TYR A 199 -4.20 -0.78 -13.30
C TYR A 199 -4.98 0.31 -12.56
N ARG A 200 -4.31 1.09 -11.70
CA ARG A 200 -4.91 2.19 -10.89
C ARG A 200 -6.12 1.76 -10.02
N ALA A 201 -6.15 0.50 -9.64
CA ALA A 201 -7.27 -0.09 -8.90
C ALA A 201 -7.03 -0.21 -7.38
N GLY A 202 -5.95 0.36 -6.85
CA GLY A 202 -5.64 0.32 -5.41
C GLY A 202 -4.97 -0.97 -4.92
N VAL A 203 -4.54 -1.84 -5.83
CA VAL A 203 -3.87 -3.12 -5.54
C VAL A 203 -2.36 -3.11 -5.83
N SER A 204 -1.74 -1.94 -5.78
CA SER A 204 -0.28 -1.71 -5.84
C SER A 204 0.46 -2.23 -7.06
N SER A 205 -0.12 -2.01 -8.24
CA SER A 205 0.60 -2.29 -9.50
C SER A 205 1.92 -1.51 -9.64
N SER A 206 2.01 -0.29 -9.12
CA SER A 206 3.24 0.50 -9.09
C SER A 206 4.31 -0.14 -8.20
N SER A 207 3.95 -0.54 -6.98
CA SER A 207 4.88 -1.15 -6.04
C SER A 207 5.36 -2.52 -6.54
N ALA A 208 4.55 -3.25 -7.33
CA ALA A 208 4.99 -4.47 -8.02
C ALA A 208 6.12 -4.15 -9.03
N VAL A 209 6.04 -3.05 -9.79
CA VAL A 209 7.11 -2.60 -10.69
C VAL A 209 8.37 -2.21 -9.92
N VAL A 210 8.22 -1.49 -8.79
CA VAL A 210 9.34 -1.14 -7.90
C VAL A 210 10.05 -2.39 -7.38
N VAL A 211 9.29 -3.39 -6.95
CA VAL A 211 9.84 -4.68 -6.47
C VAL A 211 10.53 -5.44 -7.60
N LEU A 212 9.94 -5.53 -8.78
CA LEU A 212 10.56 -6.18 -9.95
C LEU A 212 11.87 -5.51 -10.37
N SER A 213 11.91 -4.19 -10.31
CA SER A 213 13.13 -3.40 -10.56
C SER A 213 14.24 -3.77 -9.57
N PHE A 214 13.93 -3.83 -8.28
CA PHE A 214 14.88 -4.24 -7.25
C PHE A 214 15.37 -5.67 -7.46
N LEU A 215 14.46 -6.62 -7.73
CA LEU A 215 14.83 -8.02 -7.98
C LEU A 215 15.71 -8.17 -9.22
N THR A 216 15.44 -7.39 -10.27
CA THR A 216 16.30 -7.31 -11.45
C THR A 216 17.71 -6.89 -11.09
N MET A 217 17.84 -5.77 -10.37
CA MET A 217 19.12 -5.24 -9.91
C MET A 217 19.89 -6.25 -9.07
N TYR A 218 19.18 -6.90 -8.14
CA TYR A 218 19.75 -7.93 -7.28
C TYR A 218 20.27 -9.14 -8.06
N ILE A 219 19.42 -9.76 -8.91
CA ILE A 219 19.79 -11.03 -9.57
C ILE A 219 20.92 -10.84 -10.60
N THR A 220 20.94 -9.72 -11.28
CA THR A 220 21.96 -9.44 -12.28
C THR A 220 23.32 -9.02 -11.67
N ASN A 221 23.36 -8.70 -10.37
CA ASN A 221 24.55 -8.20 -9.68
C ASN A 221 24.78 -8.87 -8.31
N LYS A 222 24.31 -10.09 -8.13
CA LYS A 222 24.26 -10.80 -6.83
C LYS A 222 25.60 -10.79 -6.09
N GLU A 223 26.74 -10.91 -6.80
CA GLU A 223 28.07 -11.05 -6.23
C GLU A 223 28.58 -9.76 -5.55
N ILE A 224 28.08 -8.61 -6.00
CA ILE A 224 28.51 -7.28 -5.49
C ILE A 224 27.42 -6.57 -4.71
N PHE A 225 26.23 -7.18 -4.62
CA PHE A 225 25.08 -6.56 -3.97
C PHE A 225 25.28 -6.50 -2.45
N PRO A 226 24.95 -5.37 -1.79
CA PRO A 226 25.12 -5.26 -0.34
C PRO A 226 24.23 -6.26 0.41
N ALA A 227 24.74 -6.77 1.53
CA ALA A 227 23.93 -7.60 2.41
C ALA A 227 22.87 -6.76 3.14
N LEU A 228 21.63 -6.85 2.69
CA LEU A 228 20.50 -6.12 3.25
C LEU A 228 19.56 -7.08 3.99
N THR A 229 19.01 -6.62 5.10
CA THR A 229 17.91 -7.32 5.77
C THR A 229 16.58 -7.03 5.05
N ASN A 230 15.58 -7.91 5.26
CA ASN A 230 14.24 -7.71 4.70
C ASN A 230 13.67 -6.31 5.03
N SER A 231 13.87 -5.85 6.26
CA SER A 231 13.43 -4.53 6.72
C SER A 231 14.11 -3.39 5.96
N GLN A 232 15.42 -3.50 5.72
CA GLN A 232 16.17 -2.50 4.96
C GLN A 232 15.70 -2.45 3.51
N VAL A 233 15.49 -3.62 2.88
CA VAL A 233 14.96 -3.68 1.51
C VAL A 233 13.59 -3.03 1.44
N ALA A 234 12.65 -3.40 2.32
CA ALA A 234 11.30 -2.83 2.31
C ALA A 234 11.32 -1.31 2.52
N ALA A 235 12.12 -0.82 3.48
CA ALA A 235 12.25 0.61 3.74
C ALA A 235 12.82 1.38 2.54
N LEU A 236 13.91 0.86 1.94
CA LEU A 236 14.51 1.47 0.74
C LEU A 236 13.54 1.55 -0.43
N LEU A 237 12.73 0.50 -0.65
CA LEU A 237 11.76 0.47 -1.74
C LEU A 237 10.54 1.33 -1.46
N GLY A 238 10.09 1.43 -0.22
CA GLY A 238 9.07 2.40 0.20
C GLY A 238 9.53 3.84 -0.06
N GLU A 239 10.77 4.16 0.33
CA GLU A 239 11.39 5.46 0.06
C GLU A 239 11.66 5.69 -1.44
N ALA A 240 11.91 4.66 -2.24
CA ALA A 240 12.08 4.78 -3.68
C ALA A 240 10.82 5.36 -4.35
N GLU A 241 9.62 5.02 -3.90
CA GLU A 241 8.37 5.61 -4.43
C GLU A 241 8.25 7.12 -4.15
N TRP A 242 8.98 7.66 -3.17
CA TRP A 242 9.00 9.11 -2.91
C TRP A 242 9.61 9.89 -4.07
N TYR A 243 10.59 9.31 -4.79
CA TYR A 243 11.16 9.91 -6.00
C TYR A 243 10.11 10.10 -7.11
N VAL A 244 9.05 9.31 -7.09
CA VAL A 244 7.93 9.42 -8.05
C VAL A 244 6.84 10.39 -7.57
N GLY A 245 7.00 10.93 -6.34
CA GLY A 245 6.07 11.88 -5.73
C GLY A 245 4.97 11.24 -4.89
N THR A 246 5.06 9.94 -4.60
CA THR A 246 4.13 9.23 -3.71
C THR A 246 4.81 8.97 -2.37
N HIS A 247 4.41 9.69 -1.31
CA HIS A 247 5.00 9.57 0.01
C HIS A 247 4.30 8.50 0.86
N GLY A 248 4.34 7.25 0.41
CA GLY A 248 3.81 6.09 1.15
C GLY A 248 4.75 5.58 2.23
N GLY A 249 4.29 4.58 2.99
CA GLY A 249 5.12 3.72 3.83
C GLY A 249 5.70 2.54 3.06
N ALA A 250 6.23 1.56 3.77
CA ALA A 250 6.91 0.38 3.19
C ALA A 250 6.02 -0.86 3.12
N ASN A 251 4.75 -0.78 3.54
CA ASN A 251 3.90 -1.96 3.65
C ASN A 251 3.65 -2.66 2.32
N ASP A 252 3.42 -1.88 1.25
CA ASP A 252 3.17 -2.44 -0.09
C ASP A 252 4.35 -3.33 -0.53
N GLN A 253 5.58 -2.82 -0.41
CA GLN A 253 6.80 -3.53 -0.78
C GLN A 253 7.06 -4.71 0.15
N MET A 254 6.83 -4.53 1.46
CA MET A 254 6.97 -5.59 2.45
C MET A 254 6.06 -6.78 2.14
N THR A 255 4.80 -6.49 1.88
CA THR A 255 3.80 -7.50 1.53
C THR A 255 4.14 -8.19 0.21
N ILE A 256 4.42 -7.42 -0.86
CA ILE A 256 4.74 -7.98 -2.17
C ILE A 256 5.99 -8.86 -2.12
N LEU A 257 6.99 -8.52 -1.33
CA LEU A 257 8.24 -9.28 -1.23
C LEU A 257 8.11 -10.55 -0.37
N PHE A 258 7.47 -10.46 0.80
CA PHE A 258 7.71 -11.42 1.87
C PHE A 258 6.49 -12.24 2.30
N THR A 259 5.29 -11.99 1.75
CA THR A 259 4.11 -12.77 2.12
C THR A 259 4.26 -14.23 1.67
N PRO A 260 4.17 -15.20 2.59
CA PRO A 260 4.07 -16.61 2.23
C PRO A 260 2.75 -16.88 1.48
N ARG A 261 2.72 -17.96 0.71
CA ARG A 261 1.49 -18.36 0.03
C ARG A 261 0.35 -18.60 1.04
N ASN A 262 -0.86 -18.32 0.64
CA ASN A 262 -2.10 -18.54 1.40
C ASN A 262 -2.05 -18.02 2.86
N SER A 263 -1.46 -16.85 3.07
CA SER A 263 -1.35 -16.27 4.40
C SER A 263 -1.63 -14.76 4.38
N ILE A 264 -1.94 -14.24 5.56
CA ILE A 264 -1.96 -12.82 5.85
C ILE A 264 -0.57 -12.45 6.38
N SER A 265 0.06 -11.47 5.75
CA SER A 265 1.31 -10.88 6.24
C SER A 265 0.97 -9.85 7.32
N TYR A 266 1.37 -10.12 8.56
CA TYR A 266 1.29 -9.16 9.65
C TYR A 266 2.64 -8.49 9.83
N ASN A 267 2.75 -7.28 9.28
CA ASN A 267 3.96 -6.49 9.26
C ASN A 267 4.00 -5.61 10.51
N ARG A 268 4.87 -5.94 11.47
CA ARG A 268 5.00 -5.23 12.73
C ARG A 268 6.06 -4.15 12.62
N HIS A 269 5.63 -2.90 12.62
CA HIS A 269 6.49 -1.72 12.64
C HIS A 269 6.75 -1.20 14.05
N SER A 270 5.89 -1.54 15.02
CA SER A 270 6.01 -1.12 16.42
C SER A 270 7.21 -1.72 17.16
N GLN A 271 7.88 -2.67 16.57
CA GLN A 271 9.13 -3.26 17.06
C GLN A 271 10.33 -2.51 16.46
N PRO A 272 11.49 -2.42 17.18
CA PRO A 272 12.67 -1.74 16.64
C PRO A 272 13.21 -2.35 15.35
N ILE A 273 12.74 -3.54 14.98
CA ILE A 273 13.04 -4.24 13.72
C ILE A 273 11.71 -4.60 13.09
N LEU A 274 11.47 -4.12 11.88
CA LEU A 274 10.34 -4.50 11.06
C LEU A 274 10.31 -6.04 10.91
N LYS A 275 9.26 -6.67 11.40
CA LYS A 275 9.08 -8.12 11.37
C LYS A 275 7.79 -8.43 10.63
N SER A 276 7.83 -9.43 9.76
CA SER A 276 6.63 -9.96 9.11
C SER A 276 6.33 -11.33 9.67
N ASP A 277 5.14 -11.51 10.24
CA ASP A 277 4.60 -12.78 10.68
C ASP A 277 3.54 -13.25 9.69
N ALA A 278 3.52 -14.54 9.38
CA ALA A 278 2.46 -15.15 8.59
C ALA A 278 1.31 -15.57 9.52
N LEU A 279 0.13 -15.03 9.30
CA LEU A 279 -1.08 -15.42 10.01
C LEU A 279 -1.95 -16.31 9.12
N PRO A 280 -2.55 -17.37 9.69
CA PRO A 280 -3.55 -18.16 8.98
C PRO A 280 -4.81 -17.31 8.74
N PHE A 281 -5.45 -17.49 7.58
CA PHE A 281 -6.76 -16.88 7.35
C PHE A 281 -7.87 -17.83 7.78
N VAL A 282 -9.05 -17.29 8.09
CA VAL A 282 -10.22 -18.12 8.46
C VAL A 282 -10.70 -18.92 7.24
N SER A 283 -10.77 -20.25 7.41
CA SER A 283 -11.21 -21.16 6.35
C SER A 283 -12.69 -20.92 5.96
N GLY A 284 -13.03 -21.19 4.70
CA GLY A 284 -14.39 -21.03 4.17
C GLY A 284 -14.80 -19.57 3.93
N VAL A 285 -13.84 -18.64 3.97
CA VAL A 285 -14.00 -17.24 3.54
C VAL A 285 -13.17 -17.01 2.29
N ASN A 286 -13.75 -16.34 1.32
CA ASN A 286 -13.07 -15.90 0.11
C ASN A 286 -13.15 -14.38 0.00
N VAL A 287 -12.29 -13.80 -0.82
CA VAL A 287 -12.29 -12.38 -1.12
C VAL A 287 -12.75 -12.15 -2.55
N VAL A 288 -13.76 -11.33 -2.71
CA VAL A 288 -14.17 -10.78 -4.01
C VAL A 288 -13.61 -9.37 -4.12
N LEU A 289 -12.78 -9.15 -5.15
CA LEU A 289 -12.26 -7.83 -5.50
C LEU A 289 -13.17 -7.22 -6.56
N ALA A 290 -13.81 -6.10 -6.25
CA ALA A 290 -14.73 -5.41 -7.14
C ALA A 290 -14.22 -3.98 -7.41
N ASN A 291 -14.12 -3.61 -8.68
CA ASN A 291 -13.62 -2.30 -9.10
C ASN A 291 -14.75 -1.28 -9.15
N SER A 292 -14.63 -0.15 -8.45
CA SER A 292 -15.62 0.93 -8.50
C SER A 292 -15.70 1.62 -9.87
N LEU A 293 -14.76 1.35 -10.77
CA LEU A 293 -14.52 2.02 -12.04
C LEU A 293 -14.18 3.51 -11.91
N TRP A 294 -14.04 4.01 -10.70
CA TRP A 294 -13.42 5.30 -10.43
C TRP A 294 -11.93 5.11 -10.18
N GLU A 295 -11.09 5.73 -11.01
CA GLU A 295 -9.64 5.58 -10.90
C GLU A 295 -9.11 6.19 -9.60
N ALA A 296 -8.37 5.39 -8.84
CA ALA A 296 -7.60 5.86 -7.69
C ALA A 296 -6.39 6.67 -8.18
N ASN A 297 -6.52 7.98 -8.26
CA ASN A 297 -5.46 8.84 -8.77
C ASN A 297 -4.53 9.31 -7.63
N LYS A 298 -3.42 8.59 -7.44
CA LYS A 298 -2.38 8.96 -6.45
C LYS A 298 -1.45 10.08 -6.94
N SER A 299 -1.24 10.25 -8.25
CA SER A 299 -0.14 11.02 -8.82
C SER A 299 -0.52 12.33 -9.50
N ALA A 300 -1.76 12.55 -9.96
CA ALA A 300 -2.18 13.80 -10.59
C ALA A 300 -3.40 14.39 -9.86
N GLY A 301 -3.26 15.57 -9.25
CA GLY A 301 -4.36 16.22 -8.51
C GLY A 301 -4.85 15.49 -7.25
N GLY A 302 -4.89 14.17 -7.26
CA GLY A 302 -5.18 13.29 -6.12
C GLY A 302 -4.06 13.24 -5.07
N ASN A 303 -2.82 13.54 -5.44
CA ASN A 303 -1.66 13.64 -4.55
C ASN A 303 -1.91 14.57 -3.35
N GLN A 304 -2.58 15.69 -3.58
CA GLN A 304 -2.88 16.61 -2.48
C GLN A 304 -3.79 15.97 -1.41
N SER A 305 -4.70 15.07 -1.82
CA SER A 305 -5.58 14.40 -0.87
C SER A 305 -4.87 13.30 -0.09
N PHE A 306 -3.93 12.58 -0.71
CA PHE A 306 -3.11 11.56 -0.06
C PHE A 306 -2.04 12.19 0.84
N ASN A 307 -1.25 13.10 0.29
CA ASN A 307 -0.14 13.73 1.02
C ASN A 307 -0.61 14.56 2.22
N ILE A 308 -1.78 15.23 2.12
CA ILE A 308 -2.30 15.97 3.28
C ILE A 308 -2.64 15.05 4.46
N ARG A 309 -3.07 13.79 4.22
CA ARG A 309 -3.29 12.81 5.32
C ARG A 309 -1.98 12.44 5.98
N LYS A 310 -0.91 12.29 5.21
CA LYS A 310 0.43 12.11 5.77
C LYS A 310 0.84 13.31 6.62
N ASP A 311 0.54 14.52 6.17
CA ASP A 311 0.82 15.73 6.95
C ASP A 311 0.01 15.78 8.26
N TRP A 312 -1.24 15.26 8.28
CA TRP A 312 -2.02 15.11 9.52
C TRP A 312 -1.33 14.18 10.52
N ILE A 313 -0.79 13.07 10.01
CA ILE A 313 -0.07 12.08 10.81
C ILE A 313 1.23 12.69 11.35
N LEU A 314 2.02 13.30 10.47
CA LEU A 314 3.31 13.88 10.82
C LEU A 314 3.16 14.99 11.86
N LEU A 315 2.26 15.94 11.64
CA LEU A 315 1.97 17.01 12.59
C LEU A 315 1.34 16.47 13.88
N GLY A 316 0.44 15.49 13.78
CA GLY A 316 -0.14 14.82 14.95
C GLY A 316 0.92 14.19 15.84
N ASN A 317 1.89 13.53 15.21
CA ASN A 317 3.03 12.92 15.90
C ASN A 317 3.93 13.95 16.58
N ILE A 318 4.27 15.04 15.88
CA ILE A 318 5.06 16.14 16.43
C ILE A 318 4.36 16.73 17.65
N VAL A 319 3.07 17.05 17.53
CA VAL A 319 2.30 17.68 18.63
C VAL A 319 2.12 16.73 19.80
N MET A 320 1.84 15.46 19.57
CA MET A 320 1.72 14.46 20.64
C MET A 320 3.05 14.31 21.40
N ASN A 321 4.18 14.24 20.71
CA ASN A 321 5.49 14.20 21.35
C ASN A 321 5.78 15.46 22.19
N MET A 322 5.36 16.64 21.71
CA MET A 322 5.47 17.87 22.52
C MET A 322 4.62 17.79 23.79
N ILE A 323 3.39 17.29 23.70
CA ILE A 323 2.50 17.09 24.84
C ILE A 323 3.12 16.12 25.86
N ILE A 324 3.57 14.96 25.41
CA ILE A 324 4.16 13.92 26.27
C ILE A 324 5.43 14.45 26.97
N LYS A 325 6.30 15.12 26.21
CA LYS A 325 7.54 15.70 26.74
C LYS A 325 7.28 16.76 27.82
N GLU A 326 6.28 17.60 27.63
CA GLU A 326 5.95 18.64 28.59
C GLU A 326 5.27 18.05 29.84
N ALA A 327 4.35 17.09 29.68
CA ALA A 327 3.75 16.38 30.81
C ALA A 327 4.82 15.67 31.67
N THR A 328 5.79 15.01 31.03
CA THR A 328 6.90 14.33 31.72
C THR A 328 7.72 15.34 32.56
N LYS A 329 8.09 16.49 32.00
CA LYS A 329 8.80 17.53 32.76
C LYS A 329 8.02 18.07 33.96
N ILE A 330 6.69 18.24 33.83
CA ILE A 330 5.84 18.71 34.92
C ILE A 330 5.85 17.70 36.06
N ILE A 331 5.75 16.41 35.76
CA ILE A 331 5.79 15.30 36.73
C ILE A 331 7.16 15.23 37.39
N GLU A 332 8.26 15.30 36.65
CA GLU A 332 9.63 15.31 37.20
C GLU A 332 9.87 16.47 38.15
N ASN A 333 9.21 17.61 37.93
CA ASN A 333 9.25 18.76 38.81
C ASN A 333 8.26 18.68 39.98
N GLY A 334 7.58 17.55 40.20
CA GLY A 334 6.65 17.32 41.31
C GLY A 334 5.33 18.11 41.23
N LYS A 335 4.96 18.56 40.02
CA LYS A 335 3.71 19.30 39.80
C LYS A 335 2.60 18.41 39.28
N ALA A 336 1.34 18.77 39.58
CA ALA A 336 0.17 18.08 39.06
C ALA A 336 -0.03 18.40 37.56
N VAL A 337 -0.15 17.36 36.74
CA VAL A 337 -0.31 17.48 35.27
C VAL A 337 -1.67 18.03 34.87
N GLY A 338 -2.74 17.74 35.65
CA GLY A 338 -4.11 18.12 35.34
C GLY A 338 -4.31 19.61 35.09
N ASN A 339 -3.75 20.45 35.96
CA ASN A 339 -3.83 21.91 35.79
C ASN A 339 -3.14 22.42 34.50
N TRP A 340 -2.07 21.78 34.09
CA TRP A 340 -1.35 22.14 32.85
C TRP A 340 -2.15 21.72 31.62
N VAL A 341 -2.72 20.54 31.61
CA VAL A 341 -3.56 20.05 30.52
C VAL A 341 -4.75 20.97 30.31
N GLU A 342 -5.43 21.38 31.41
CA GLU A 342 -6.52 22.36 31.38
C GLU A 342 -6.06 23.70 30.80
N GLN A 343 -4.88 24.20 31.21
CA GLN A 343 -4.32 25.45 30.69
C GLN A 343 -3.93 25.35 29.21
N MET A 344 -3.37 24.23 28.75
CA MET A 344 -3.08 24.00 27.34
C MET A 344 -4.34 24.02 26.49
N MET A 345 -5.43 23.40 26.98
CA MET A 345 -6.72 23.42 26.29
C MET A 345 -7.32 24.83 26.22
N GLN A 346 -7.08 25.69 27.19
CA GLN A 346 -7.68 27.04 27.27
C GLN A 346 -6.92 28.11 26.45
N HIS A 347 -5.60 28.00 26.26
CA HIS A 347 -4.78 29.13 25.85
C HIS A 347 -4.25 29.10 24.39
N ASN A 348 -4.17 27.97 23.72
CA ASN A 348 -3.36 27.92 22.51
C ASN A 348 -4.06 27.55 21.20
N PHE A 349 -5.31 27.02 21.22
CA PHE A 349 -5.92 26.60 19.95
C PHE A 349 -7.44 26.82 19.94
N THR A 350 -7.94 27.51 18.93
CA THR A 350 -9.34 27.86 18.72
C THR A 350 -10.33 26.65 18.59
N TYR A 351 -9.86 25.42 18.69
CA TYR A 351 -10.61 24.20 18.36
C TYR A 351 -10.56 23.10 19.42
N TYR A 352 -10.27 23.44 20.69
CA TYR A 352 -10.49 22.51 21.79
C TYR A 352 -11.96 22.57 22.24
N THR A 353 -12.61 21.42 22.37
CA THR A 353 -13.94 21.33 22.96
C THR A 353 -13.81 21.32 24.47
N HIS A 354 -14.58 22.17 25.18
CA HIS A 354 -14.52 22.36 26.63
C HIS A 354 -15.08 21.20 27.47
N ASP A 355 -15.57 20.13 26.85
CA ASP A 355 -16.36 19.10 27.56
C ASP A 355 -15.58 17.84 27.97
N THR A 356 -14.25 17.84 27.86
CA THR A 356 -13.47 16.64 28.23
C THR A 356 -12.99 16.76 29.66
N GLN A 357 -13.61 16.03 30.60
CA GLN A 357 -13.05 15.78 31.92
C GLN A 357 -11.89 14.79 31.77
N ILE A 358 -10.71 15.19 32.25
CA ILE A 358 -9.53 14.32 32.27
C ILE A 358 -9.46 13.72 33.68
N SER A 359 -9.68 12.41 33.75
CA SER A 359 -9.62 11.64 35.00
C SER A 359 -8.43 10.70 35.05
N GLU A 360 -8.22 9.96 33.97
CA GLU A 360 -7.18 8.94 33.86
C GLU A 360 -5.78 9.54 33.70
N LEU A 361 -5.66 10.64 32.95
CA LEU A 361 -4.39 11.34 32.75
C LEU A 361 -3.98 12.23 33.94
N ASN A 362 -4.77 12.28 35.01
CA ASN A 362 -4.32 12.79 36.32
C ASN A 362 -3.40 11.78 37.02
N ASN A 363 -3.42 10.51 36.63
CA ASN A 363 -2.55 9.48 37.15
C ASN A 363 -1.15 9.60 36.52
N THR A 364 -0.15 9.90 37.37
CA THR A 364 1.26 10.02 36.94
C THR A 364 1.85 8.72 36.41
N ASP A 365 1.34 7.55 36.82
CA ASP A 365 1.83 6.26 36.33
C ASP A 365 1.41 6.03 34.88
N ASN A 366 0.24 6.51 34.47
CA ASN A 366 -0.15 6.48 33.04
C ASN A 366 0.83 7.28 32.19
N TRP A 367 1.26 8.46 32.63
CA TRP A 367 2.25 9.25 31.89
C TRP A 367 3.63 8.60 31.79
N LYS A 368 4.06 7.86 32.82
CA LYS A 368 5.31 7.08 32.76
C LYS A 368 5.23 5.98 31.69
N LEU A 369 4.10 5.28 31.62
CA LEU A 369 3.85 4.26 30.61
C LEU A 369 3.77 4.88 29.20
N ILE A 370 3.00 5.96 29.03
CA ILE A 370 2.90 6.71 27.79
C ILE A 370 4.29 7.17 27.32
N SER A 371 5.04 7.84 28.19
CA SER A 371 6.39 8.35 27.85
C SER A 371 7.37 7.25 27.44
N ARG A 372 7.21 6.04 27.98
CA ARG A 372 8.04 4.89 27.67
C ARG A 372 7.64 4.20 26.36
N ASN A 373 6.34 4.06 26.13
CA ASN A 373 5.79 3.16 25.12
C ASN A 373 5.28 3.89 23.86
N TYR A 374 5.05 5.22 23.95
CA TYR A 374 4.65 6.01 22.80
C TYR A 374 5.87 6.33 21.91
N HIS A 375 5.82 5.94 20.66
CA HIS A 375 6.83 6.26 19.65
C HIS A 375 6.26 7.17 18.56
N ASN A 376 5.01 6.90 18.17
CA ASN A 376 4.29 7.63 17.12
C ASN A 376 2.78 7.34 17.22
N LEU A 377 1.96 7.90 16.33
CA LEU A 377 0.51 7.68 16.32
C LEU A 377 0.12 6.21 16.13
N GLY A 378 0.98 5.40 15.49
CA GLY A 378 0.81 3.95 15.37
C GLY A 378 0.91 3.20 16.69
N SER A 379 1.41 3.85 17.77
CA SER A 379 1.46 3.27 19.12
C SER A 379 0.17 3.50 19.93
N LEU A 380 -0.82 4.21 19.37
CA LEU A 380 -2.05 4.56 20.08
C LEU A 380 -2.98 3.35 20.21
N SER A 381 -2.76 2.54 21.23
CA SER A 381 -3.69 1.52 21.69
C SER A 381 -3.40 1.19 23.16
N GLU A 382 -4.38 0.68 23.86
CA GLU A 382 -4.26 0.23 25.25
C GLU A 382 -3.22 -0.89 25.40
N ASP A 383 -3.19 -1.83 24.46
CA ASP A 383 -2.26 -2.96 24.47
C ASP A 383 -0.78 -2.51 24.31
N ILE A 384 -0.52 -1.50 23.46
CA ILE A 384 0.84 -0.98 23.22
C ILE A 384 1.26 -0.04 24.35
N LEU A 385 0.39 0.90 24.73
CA LEU A 385 0.72 1.89 25.75
C LEU A 385 0.70 1.33 27.17
N GLY A 386 -0.03 0.24 27.41
CA GLY A 386 -0.20 -0.39 28.73
C GLY A 386 -1.07 0.42 29.67
N ILE A 387 -2.02 1.18 29.16
CA ILE A 387 -2.96 2.04 29.90
C ILE A 387 -4.41 1.67 29.57
N SER A 388 -5.39 2.24 30.30
CA SER A 388 -6.81 1.97 30.03
C SER A 388 -7.26 2.56 28.68
N VAL A 389 -8.38 2.04 28.15
CA VAL A 389 -9.04 2.57 26.95
C VAL A 389 -9.39 4.05 27.14
N GLU A 390 -9.91 4.39 28.32
CA GLU A 390 -10.27 5.74 28.71
C GLU A 390 -9.06 6.69 28.70
N ALA A 391 -7.91 6.23 29.22
CA ALA A 391 -6.66 6.99 29.19
C ALA A 391 -6.16 7.25 27.76
N VAL A 392 -6.30 6.28 26.85
CA VAL A 392 -5.98 6.47 25.42
C VAL A 392 -6.90 7.52 24.78
N GLU A 393 -8.20 7.45 25.04
CA GLU A 393 -9.16 8.43 24.51
C GLU A 393 -8.89 9.84 25.06
N GLU A 394 -8.60 9.96 26.35
CA GLU A 394 -8.18 11.24 26.95
C GLU A 394 -6.90 11.77 26.29
N LEU A 395 -5.89 10.92 26.07
CA LEU A 395 -4.64 11.30 25.41
C LEU A 395 -4.88 11.83 23.98
N ILE A 396 -5.73 11.16 23.21
CA ILE A 396 -6.11 11.61 21.88
C ILE A 396 -6.82 12.97 21.90
N THR A 397 -7.64 13.23 22.94
CA THR A 397 -8.36 14.51 23.05
C THR A 397 -7.45 15.69 23.35
N LEU A 398 -6.21 15.46 23.81
CA LEU A 398 -5.21 16.51 23.97
C LEU A 398 -4.69 17.07 22.64
N LEU A 399 -4.84 16.32 21.54
CA LEU A 399 -4.49 16.83 20.21
C LEU A 399 -5.50 17.87 19.74
N PRO A 400 -5.05 18.95 19.07
CA PRO A 400 -5.96 19.87 18.39
C PRO A 400 -6.87 19.12 17.40
N VAL A 401 -8.15 19.50 17.36
CA VAL A 401 -9.07 18.97 16.34
C VAL A 401 -8.53 19.24 14.95
N LYS A 402 -8.03 20.47 14.76
CA LYS A 402 -7.51 20.95 13.48
C LYS A 402 -6.49 22.06 13.70
N LEU A 403 -5.42 22.08 12.88
CA LEU A 403 -4.47 23.20 12.79
C LEU A 403 -4.51 23.82 11.39
N ARG A 404 -4.55 25.14 11.31
CA ARG A 404 -4.33 25.90 10.07
C ARG A 404 -2.83 26.13 9.86
N PRO A 405 -2.37 26.41 8.63
CA PRO A 405 -0.96 26.69 8.39
C PRO A 405 -0.36 27.81 9.25
N GLY A 406 -1.15 28.85 9.61
CA GLY A 406 -0.73 29.91 10.52
C GLY A 406 -0.49 29.42 11.95
N GLU A 407 -1.37 28.54 12.45
CA GLU A 407 -1.22 27.92 13.77
C GLU A 407 -0.04 26.94 13.82
N VAL A 408 0.22 26.21 12.73
CA VAL A 408 1.43 25.37 12.58
C VAL A 408 2.71 26.22 12.60
N LYS A 409 2.68 27.38 11.90
CA LYS A 409 3.80 28.34 11.95
C LYS A 409 4.13 28.76 13.38
N GLU A 410 3.13 29.15 14.16
CA GLU A 410 3.29 29.61 15.55
C GLU A 410 3.77 28.46 16.45
N LEU A 411 3.16 27.28 16.33
CA LEU A 411 3.46 26.12 17.14
C LEU A 411 4.89 25.60 16.94
N LEU A 412 5.34 25.54 15.67
CA LEU A 412 6.64 24.97 15.32
C LEU A 412 7.74 26.02 15.11
N GLY A 413 7.44 27.31 15.32
CA GLY A 413 8.41 28.39 15.27
C GLY A 413 8.92 28.73 13.86
N TYR A 414 8.11 28.52 12.82
CA TYR A 414 8.46 28.95 11.46
C TYR A 414 8.38 30.47 11.34
N ASN A 415 9.24 31.07 10.51
CA ASN A 415 9.25 32.52 10.29
C ASN A 415 8.04 33.02 9.48
N ASP A 416 7.63 32.27 8.45
CA ASP A 416 6.52 32.60 7.56
C ASP A 416 5.61 31.38 7.34
N VAL A 417 4.33 31.63 7.03
CA VAL A 417 3.39 30.60 6.57
C VAL A 417 3.88 29.94 5.27
N LYS A 418 4.62 30.67 4.44
CA LYS A 418 5.23 30.13 3.23
C LYS A 418 6.19 28.98 3.52
N ASP A 419 6.94 29.04 4.63
CA ASP A 419 7.86 28.00 5.05
C ASP A 419 7.08 26.71 5.44
N VAL A 420 5.92 26.88 6.10
CA VAL A 420 5.00 25.78 6.40
C VAL A 420 4.47 25.15 5.12
N LEU A 421 4.03 25.98 4.16
CA LEU A 421 3.46 25.50 2.89
C LEU A 421 4.52 24.96 1.91
N ALA A 422 5.79 25.27 2.13
CA ALA A 422 6.90 24.63 1.43
C ALA A 422 7.14 23.20 1.94
N LYS A 423 6.88 22.96 3.23
CA LYS A 423 7.11 21.66 3.88
C LYS A 423 5.87 20.76 3.89
N TYR A 424 4.70 21.32 4.12
CA TYR A 424 3.44 20.58 4.23
C TYR A 424 2.49 20.90 3.09
N THR A 425 1.67 19.93 2.69
CA THR A 425 0.67 20.09 1.64
C THR A 425 -0.33 21.18 2.01
N LYS A 426 -0.55 22.15 1.12
CA LYS A 426 -1.54 23.20 1.32
C LYS A 426 -2.93 22.61 1.47
N PRO A 427 -3.62 22.81 2.62
CA PRO A 427 -4.99 22.33 2.78
C PRO A 427 -5.93 22.98 1.78
N ARG A 428 -6.77 22.19 1.11
CA ARG A 428 -7.87 22.75 0.32
C ARG A 428 -8.87 23.47 1.23
N ARG A 429 -9.61 24.43 0.67
CA ARG A 429 -10.56 25.25 1.42
C ARG A 429 -11.63 24.41 2.13
N GLU A 430 -12.08 23.34 1.48
CA GLU A 430 -13.10 22.41 1.99
C GLU A 430 -12.59 21.61 3.20
N ILE A 431 -11.30 21.30 3.25
CA ILE A 431 -10.65 20.56 4.34
C ILE A 431 -10.33 21.52 5.50
N GLY A 432 -9.91 22.74 5.20
CA GLY A 432 -9.73 23.84 6.14
C GLY A 432 -8.54 23.74 7.10
N GLY A 433 -7.70 22.70 7.01
CA GLY A 433 -6.51 22.53 7.86
C GLY A 433 -6.05 21.09 8.00
N TYR A 434 -5.14 20.86 8.95
CA TYR A 434 -4.58 19.54 9.29
C TYR A 434 -5.35 18.95 10.48
N HIS A 435 -6.01 17.80 10.31
CA HIS A 435 -6.93 17.20 11.29
C HIS A 435 -6.22 16.15 12.14
N LEU A 436 -5.48 16.59 13.17
CA LEU A 436 -4.60 15.75 13.96
C LEU A 436 -5.34 14.72 14.82
N ARG A 437 -6.39 15.19 15.55
CA ARG A 437 -7.18 14.32 16.43
C ARG A 437 -7.92 13.24 15.64
N THR A 438 -8.41 13.59 14.46
CA THR A 438 -9.08 12.66 13.56
C THR A 438 -8.12 11.55 13.12
N ALA A 439 -6.89 11.90 12.73
CA ALA A 439 -5.86 10.92 12.39
C ALA A 439 -5.54 9.99 13.58
N ALA A 440 -5.35 10.55 14.78
CA ALA A 440 -5.07 9.77 15.98
C ALA A 440 -6.19 8.77 16.32
N ARG A 441 -7.46 9.21 16.24
CA ARG A 441 -8.62 8.32 16.44
C ARG A 441 -8.69 7.20 15.41
N PHE A 442 -8.42 7.52 14.15
CA PHE A 442 -8.37 6.53 13.09
C PHE A 442 -7.34 5.44 13.43
N PHE A 443 -6.10 5.81 13.74
CA PHE A 443 -5.06 4.82 14.05
C PHE A 443 -5.34 4.02 15.32
N CYS A 444 -5.93 4.64 16.34
CA CYS A 444 -6.36 3.91 17.54
C CYS A 444 -7.39 2.82 17.20
N LYS A 445 -8.39 3.12 16.37
CA LYS A 445 -9.38 2.13 15.91
C LYS A 445 -8.74 1.02 15.06
N GLU A 446 -7.91 1.38 14.09
CA GLU A 446 -7.20 0.41 13.24
C GLU A 446 -6.35 -0.55 14.09
N ASN A 447 -5.59 -0.05 15.07
CA ASN A 447 -4.78 -0.88 15.97
C ASN A 447 -5.64 -1.86 16.79
N ARG A 448 -6.72 -1.38 17.41
CA ARG A 448 -7.63 -2.23 18.19
C ARG A 448 -8.23 -3.35 17.36
N ILE A 449 -8.69 -3.01 16.16
CA ILE A 449 -9.26 -4.00 15.23
C ILE A 449 -8.17 -4.96 14.75
N GLY A 450 -6.97 -4.49 14.43
CA GLY A 450 -5.85 -5.33 14.05
C GLY A 450 -5.47 -6.36 15.10
N HIS A 451 -5.32 -5.94 16.36
CA HIS A 451 -5.07 -6.87 17.46
C HIS A 451 -6.21 -7.88 17.67
N ARG A 452 -7.47 -7.46 17.49
CA ARG A 452 -8.61 -8.38 17.60
C ARG A 452 -8.60 -9.40 16.47
N LEU A 453 -8.34 -8.98 15.23
CA LEU A 453 -8.22 -9.88 14.06
C LEU A 453 -7.09 -10.90 14.25
N GLU A 454 -5.92 -10.47 14.73
CA GLU A 454 -4.82 -11.39 15.05
C GLU A 454 -5.25 -12.47 16.04
N LYS A 455 -5.88 -12.06 17.16
CA LYS A 455 -6.37 -13.00 18.17
C LYS A 455 -7.35 -14.00 17.57
N ILE A 456 -8.30 -13.54 16.73
CA ILE A 456 -9.28 -14.41 16.07
C ILE A 456 -8.59 -15.41 15.14
N PHE A 457 -7.67 -14.97 14.28
CA PHE A 457 -7.01 -15.85 13.33
C PHE A 457 -6.21 -16.94 14.04
N LEU A 458 -5.44 -16.58 15.06
CA LEU A 458 -4.64 -17.53 15.83
C LEU A 458 -5.53 -18.49 16.64
N GLU A 459 -6.57 -18.00 17.29
CA GLU A 459 -7.46 -18.82 18.10
C GLU A 459 -8.28 -19.79 17.24
N ALA A 460 -8.89 -19.31 16.16
CA ALA A 460 -9.65 -20.17 15.25
C ALA A 460 -8.79 -21.30 14.69
N HIS A 461 -7.57 -20.96 14.26
CA HIS A 461 -6.63 -21.95 13.73
C HIS A 461 -6.19 -22.96 14.81
N ARG A 462 -5.81 -22.51 16.01
CA ARG A 462 -5.43 -23.37 17.13
C ARG A 462 -6.55 -24.34 17.49
N ARG A 463 -7.80 -23.86 17.66
CA ARG A 463 -8.93 -24.69 18.06
C ARG A 463 -9.26 -25.80 17.04
N VAL A 464 -9.04 -25.54 15.75
CA VAL A 464 -9.15 -26.58 14.71
C VAL A 464 -8.00 -27.59 14.80
N LEU A 465 -6.76 -27.14 14.97
CA LEU A 465 -5.60 -28.03 15.10
C LEU A 465 -5.70 -28.93 16.33
N ASP A 466 -6.21 -28.40 17.45
CA ASP A 466 -6.41 -29.11 18.70
C ASP A 466 -7.67 -30.01 18.68
N ASN A 467 -8.39 -30.06 17.56
CA ASN A 467 -9.66 -30.79 17.39
C ASN A 467 -10.76 -30.37 18.39
N GLU A 468 -10.72 -29.13 18.90
CA GLU A 468 -11.76 -28.58 19.77
C GLU A 468 -13.03 -28.25 18.98
N ILE A 469 -12.88 -27.78 17.76
CA ILE A 469 -13.97 -27.46 16.82
C ILE A 469 -13.63 -27.91 15.41
N THR A 470 -14.65 -28.04 14.56
CA THR A 470 -14.47 -28.27 13.11
C THR A 470 -14.77 -26.99 12.33
N ILE A 471 -14.19 -26.87 11.12
CA ILE A 471 -14.41 -25.72 10.25
C ILE A 471 -15.88 -25.56 9.83
N ASP A 472 -16.67 -26.62 9.87
CA ASP A 472 -18.10 -26.61 9.52
C ASP A 472 -19.02 -26.35 10.73
N SER A 473 -18.45 -26.15 11.92
CA SER A 473 -19.24 -25.90 13.13
C SER A 473 -19.78 -24.46 13.20
N ASN A 474 -20.91 -24.29 13.87
CA ASN A 474 -21.45 -22.97 14.17
C ASN A 474 -20.48 -22.10 14.99
N GLU A 475 -19.66 -22.71 15.83
CA GLU A 475 -18.64 -22.00 16.61
C GLU A 475 -17.55 -21.43 15.72
N TYR A 476 -17.13 -22.16 14.69
CA TYR A 476 -16.18 -21.67 13.70
C TYR A 476 -16.80 -20.56 12.84
N ASP A 477 -18.07 -20.71 12.48
CA ASP A 477 -18.80 -19.70 11.69
C ASP A 477 -18.92 -18.35 12.43
N ALA A 478 -18.98 -18.37 13.76
CA ALA A 478 -18.95 -17.15 14.55
C ALA A 478 -17.66 -16.34 14.35
N TYR A 479 -16.50 -17.00 14.15
CA TYR A 479 -15.25 -16.30 13.79
C TYR A 479 -15.34 -15.64 12.42
N ARG A 480 -15.93 -16.28 11.41
CA ARG A 480 -16.12 -15.70 10.07
C ARG A 480 -16.98 -14.43 10.14
N ILE A 481 -18.08 -14.49 10.88
CA ILE A 481 -18.98 -13.35 11.06
C ILE A 481 -18.29 -12.21 11.81
N GLU A 482 -17.54 -12.52 12.88
CA GLU A 482 -16.82 -11.50 13.65
C GLU A 482 -15.74 -10.80 12.79
N VAL A 483 -14.97 -11.55 12.02
CA VAL A 483 -13.99 -10.99 11.07
C VAL A 483 -14.68 -10.04 10.08
N GLY A 484 -15.82 -10.45 9.52
CA GLY A 484 -16.58 -9.60 8.61
C GLY A 484 -17.04 -8.30 9.25
N HIS A 485 -17.62 -8.35 10.44
CA HIS A 485 -18.02 -7.15 11.19
C HIS A 485 -16.86 -6.21 11.50
N LEU A 486 -15.68 -6.74 11.82
CA LEU A 486 -14.48 -5.94 12.04
C LEU A 486 -14.03 -5.24 10.76
N VAL A 487 -14.15 -5.89 9.61
CA VAL A 487 -13.84 -5.29 8.30
C VAL A 487 -14.82 -4.16 7.96
N ASP A 488 -16.11 -4.31 8.26
CA ASP A 488 -17.10 -3.22 8.11
C ASP A 488 -16.75 -2.02 9.02
N GLN A 489 -16.29 -2.26 10.25
CA GLN A 489 -15.85 -1.18 11.16
C GLN A 489 -14.60 -0.46 10.63
N LEU A 490 -13.69 -1.16 9.95
CA LEU A 490 -12.55 -0.54 9.26
C LEU A 490 -13.03 0.37 8.12
N GLN A 491 -14.04 -0.06 7.33
CA GLN A 491 -14.65 0.80 6.31
C GLN A 491 -15.26 2.07 6.90
N ASP A 492 -15.97 1.95 8.01
CA ASP A 492 -16.54 3.10 8.71
C ASP A 492 -15.45 4.09 9.16
N ALA A 493 -14.31 3.59 9.67
CA ALA A 493 -13.18 4.43 10.03
C ALA A 493 -12.54 5.14 8.82
N LEU A 494 -12.41 4.44 7.68
CA LEU A 494 -11.91 5.01 6.44
C LEU A 494 -12.86 6.06 5.84
N MET A 495 -14.17 5.85 5.97
CA MET A 495 -15.21 6.73 5.45
C MET A 495 -15.41 7.97 6.33
N TYR A 496 -15.61 7.80 7.62
CA TYR A 496 -16.04 8.86 8.54
C TYR A 496 -14.87 9.56 9.24
N ASP A 497 -13.88 8.80 9.71
CA ASP A 497 -12.74 9.36 10.41
C ASP A 497 -11.67 9.86 9.43
N PHE A 498 -11.09 8.99 8.61
CA PHE A 498 -9.98 9.36 7.73
C PHE A 498 -10.42 10.00 6.40
N ARG A 499 -11.68 9.81 6.00
CA ARG A 499 -12.34 10.45 4.86
C ARG A 499 -11.63 10.22 3.53
N VAL A 500 -11.28 8.97 3.26
CA VAL A 500 -10.63 8.53 2.03
C VAL A 500 -11.57 7.76 1.09
N SER A 501 -12.76 7.39 1.56
CA SER A 501 -13.77 6.77 0.70
C SER A 501 -14.39 7.77 -0.28
N THR A 502 -15.13 7.27 -1.24
CA THR A 502 -15.92 8.04 -2.21
C THR A 502 -17.34 7.48 -2.28
N ALA A 503 -18.28 8.30 -2.70
CA ALA A 503 -19.67 7.87 -2.86
C ALA A 503 -19.80 6.61 -3.73
N GLN A 504 -18.89 6.43 -4.69
CA GLN A 504 -18.92 5.27 -5.58
C GLN A 504 -18.44 3.98 -4.91
N LEU A 505 -17.39 4.09 -4.07
CA LEU A 505 -16.93 2.97 -3.25
C LEU A 505 -17.98 2.58 -2.22
N ASP A 506 -18.60 3.57 -1.59
CA ASP A 506 -19.64 3.37 -0.58
C ASP A 506 -20.90 2.73 -1.21
N LEU A 507 -21.33 3.20 -2.39
CA LEU A 507 -22.44 2.62 -3.13
C LEU A 507 -22.18 1.14 -3.50
N LEU A 508 -20.97 0.85 -4.00
CA LEU A 508 -20.60 -0.53 -4.35
C LEU A 508 -20.66 -1.46 -3.13
N LEU A 509 -20.15 -1.00 -1.98
CA LEU A 509 -20.21 -1.75 -0.72
C LEU A 509 -21.66 -1.89 -0.22
N ASP A 510 -22.48 -0.84 -0.31
CA ASP A 510 -23.90 -0.90 0.10
C ASP A 510 -24.71 -1.89 -0.76
N ILE A 511 -24.35 -2.04 -2.03
CA ILE A 511 -24.93 -3.08 -2.90
C ILE A 511 -24.41 -4.45 -2.46
N ALA A 512 -23.10 -4.60 -2.27
CA ALA A 512 -22.48 -5.86 -1.85
C ALA A 512 -23.04 -6.40 -0.53
N LYS A 513 -23.37 -5.54 0.44
CA LYS A 513 -23.97 -5.91 1.73
C LYS A 513 -25.28 -6.70 1.60
N ARG A 514 -25.97 -6.56 0.48
CA ARG A 514 -27.24 -7.28 0.16
C ARG A 514 -27.02 -8.52 -0.68
N GLY A 515 -25.79 -8.75 -1.14
CA GLY A 515 -25.43 -9.87 -1.99
C GLY A 515 -25.24 -11.18 -1.22
N PRO A 516 -25.20 -12.32 -1.95
CA PRO A 516 -25.05 -13.64 -1.36
C PRO A 516 -23.73 -13.78 -0.61
N GLY A 517 -23.77 -14.44 0.54
CA GLY A 517 -22.60 -14.80 1.33
C GLY A 517 -21.80 -13.64 1.93
N TYR A 518 -22.29 -12.41 1.89
CA TYR A 518 -21.59 -11.25 2.44
C TYR A 518 -21.27 -11.43 3.93
N LEU A 519 -20.02 -11.18 4.28
CA LEU A 519 -19.55 -11.18 5.67
C LEU A 519 -19.10 -9.79 6.11
N GLY A 520 -18.38 -9.06 5.23
CA GLY A 520 -17.88 -7.72 5.48
C GLY A 520 -17.15 -7.17 4.27
N GLY A 521 -16.94 -5.86 4.19
CA GLY A 521 -16.25 -5.26 3.05
C GLY A 521 -15.69 -3.87 3.32
N LYS A 522 -14.58 -3.56 2.64
CA LYS A 522 -13.93 -2.25 2.73
C LYS A 522 -13.21 -1.88 1.44
N LEU A 523 -12.93 -0.60 1.27
CA LEU A 523 -12.00 -0.15 0.25
C LEU A 523 -10.59 -0.75 0.47
N THR A 524 -9.83 -0.92 -0.61
CA THR A 524 -8.43 -1.35 -0.54
C THR A 524 -7.50 -0.31 -1.16
N GLY A 525 -6.36 -0.06 -0.50
CA GLY A 525 -5.35 0.92 -0.91
C GLY A 525 -5.69 2.35 -0.53
N ALA A 526 -5.20 3.32 -1.31
CA ALA A 526 -5.27 4.73 -0.95
C ALA A 526 -6.68 5.37 -0.96
N GLY A 527 -7.72 4.63 -1.31
CA GLY A 527 -9.06 5.18 -1.50
C GLY A 527 -9.14 6.20 -2.65
N LYS A 528 -10.17 7.03 -2.64
CA LYS A 528 -10.48 8.02 -3.72
C LYS A 528 -10.76 7.39 -5.08
N GLY A 529 -11.22 6.15 -5.08
CA GLY A 529 -11.49 5.29 -6.23
C GLY A 529 -10.79 3.93 -6.07
N GLY A 530 -10.75 3.15 -7.14
CA GLY A 530 -10.16 1.82 -7.16
C GLY A 530 -11.13 0.73 -6.74
N CYS A 531 -10.63 -0.30 -6.07
CA CYS A 531 -11.41 -1.48 -5.69
C CYS A 531 -11.89 -1.45 -4.24
N VAL A 532 -12.89 -2.26 -3.99
CA VAL A 532 -13.28 -2.75 -2.66
C VAL A 532 -12.91 -4.23 -2.54
N SER A 533 -12.55 -4.66 -1.35
CA SER A 533 -12.41 -6.06 -0.95
C SER A 533 -13.64 -6.48 -0.16
N ILE A 534 -14.29 -7.53 -0.59
CA ILE A 534 -15.52 -8.04 0.01
C ILE A 534 -15.24 -9.45 0.51
N LEU A 535 -15.36 -9.66 1.81
CA LEU A 535 -15.30 -10.99 2.41
C LEU A 535 -16.62 -11.69 2.22
N VAL A 536 -16.59 -12.86 1.64
CA VAL A 536 -17.77 -13.66 1.35
C VAL A 536 -17.59 -15.11 1.79
N ARG A 537 -18.65 -15.82 2.05
CA ARG A 537 -18.60 -17.28 2.20
C ARG A 537 -18.05 -17.90 0.92
N GLU A 538 -17.09 -18.76 1.04
CA GLU A 538 -16.37 -19.33 -0.11
C GLU A 538 -17.30 -19.98 -1.14
N SER A 539 -18.32 -20.70 -0.68
CA SER A 539 -19.34 -21.34 -1.54
C SER A 539 -20.19 -20.35 -2.34
N GLU A 540 -20.24 -19.07 -1.95
CA GLU A 540 -21.09 -18.05 -2.55
C GLU A 540 -20.28 -16.96 -3.29
N ALA A 541 -18.96 -17.10 -3.37
CA ALA A 541 -18.10 -16.09 -3.98
C ALA A 541 -18.38 -15.85 -5.47
N ALA A 542 -18.68 -16.90 -6.24
CA ALA A 542 -19.07 -16.78 -7.64
C ALA A 542 -20.42 -16.06 -7.80
N GLN A 543 -21.40 -16.42 -6.98
CA GLN A 543 -22.71 -15.80 -6.98
C GLN A 543 -22.65 -14.32 -6.58
N MET A 544 -21.75 -13.94 -5.67
CA MET A 544 -21.50 -12.53 -5.34
C MET A 544 -20.97 -11.76 -6.56
N CYS A 545 -20.05 -12.34 -7.33
CA CYS A 545 -19.58 -11.70 -8.56
C CYS A 545 -20.72 -11.50 -9.56
N GLU A 546 -21.52 -12.52 -9.82
CA GLU A 546 -22.70 -12.43 -10.71
C GLU A 546 -23.69 -11.37 -10.23
N TYR A 547 -23.97 -11.34 -8.92
CA TYR A 547 -24.85 -10.35 -8.31
C TYR A 547 -24.35 -8.92 -8.51
N LEU A 548 -23.04 -8.67 -8.34
CA LEU A 548 -22.47 -7.35 -8.56
C LEU A 548 -22.47 -6.94 -10.04
N GLU A 549 -22.25 -7.88 -10.96
CA GLU A 549 -22.38 -7.60 -12.39
C GLU A 549 -23.83 -7.18 -12.75
N GLU A 550 -24.83 -7.79 -12.13
CA GLU A 550 -26.24 -7.45 -12.35
C GLU A 550 -26.67 -6.16 -11.64
N GLU A 551 -26.33 -5.99 -10.35
CA GLU A 551 -26.89 -4.93 -9.51
C GLU A 551 -26.06 -3.64 -9.50
N TYR A 552 -24.80 -3.68 -9.90
CA TYR A 552 -23.92 -2.50 -9.96
C TYR A 552 -23.45 -2.20 -11.38
N TYR A 553 -22.75 -3.13 -12.04
CA TYR A 553 -22.08 -2.83 -13.31
C TYR A 553 -23.04 -2.72 -14.50
N SER A 554 -24.18 -3.38 -14.48
CA SER A 554 -25.23 -3.25 -15.50
C SER A 554 -26.02 -1.94 -15.43
N LYS A 555 -25.77 -1.07 -14.42
CA LYS A 555 -26.53 0.17 -14.14
C LYS A 555 -25.76 1.41 -14.62
N PRO A 556 -25.93 1.87 -15.88
CA PRO A 556 -25.19 3.02 -16.41
C PRO A 556 -25.33 4.30 -15.57
N GLU A 557 -26.47 4.48 -14.91
CA GLU A 557 -26.78 5.64 -14.06
C GLU A 557 -25.80 5.82 -12.90
N TYR A 558 -25.18 4.75 -12.39
CA TYR A 558 -24.19 4.84 -11.32
C TYR A 558 -22.87 5.49 -11.77
N PHE A 559 -22.63 5.56 -13.08
CA PHE A 559 -21.41 6.11 -13.66
C PHE A 559 -21.61 7.48 -14.29
N GLU A 560 -22.85 7.96 -14.42
CA GLU A 560 -23.16 9.27 -15.04
C GLU A 560 -22.54 10.43 -14.27
N GLN A 561 -22.56 10.40 -12.95
CA GLN A 561 -21.93 11.44 -12.14
C GLN A 561 -20.42 11.53 -12.41
N TYR A 562 -19.74 10.41 -12.55
CA TYR A 562 -18.31 10.39 -12.84
C TYR A 562 -18.02 10.87 -14.26
N ARG A 563 -18.82 10.47 -15.22
CA ARG A 563 -18.76 11.02 -16.59
C ARG A 563 -18.92 12.53 -16.62
N GLN A 564 -19.87 13.05 -15.84
CA GLN A 564 -20.11 14.49 -15.74
C GLN A 564 -18.90 15.21 -15.11
N ILE A 565 -18.35 14.69 -14.01
CA ILE A 565 -17.15 15.26 -13.37
C ILE A 565 -15.98 15.31 -14.37
N LEU A 566 -15.71 14.22 -15.09
CA LEU A 566 -14.63 14.17 -16.09
C LEU A 566 -14.88 15.15 -17.25
N SER A 567 -16.15 15.28 -17.67
CA SER A 567 -16.54 16.23 -18.72
C SER A 567 -16.37 17.67 -18.28
N ASP A 568 -16.66 17.98 -17.02
CA ASP A 568 -16.49 19.33 -16.46
C ASP A 568 -15.00 19.65 -16.26
N GLU A 569 -14.19 18.70 -15.78
CA GLU A 569 -12.72 18.85 -15.75
C GLU A 569 -12.15 19.18 -17.14
N MET A 570 -12.63 18.50 -18.20
CA MET A 570 -12.20 18.80 -19.57
C MET A 570 -12.64 20.20 -20.05
N ARG A 571 -13.79 20.72 -19.59
CA ARG A 571 -14.27 22.08 -19.96
C ARG A 571 -13.49 23.18 -19.27
N GLU A 572 -12.99 22.92 -18.06
CA GLU A 572 -12.23 23.90 -17.25
C GLU A 572 -10.80 24.08 -17.76
N HIS A 573 -10.28 23.17 -18.58
CA HIS A 573 -8.90 23.16 -19.02
C HIS A 573 -8.77 23.27 -20.55
N SER A 574 -7.66 23.81 -21.03
CA SER A 574 -7.38 23.86 -22.48
C SER A 574 -7.12 22.46 -23.03
N LYS A 575 -7.49 22.20 -24.30
CA LYS A 575 -7.29 20.89 -24.95
C LYS A 575 -5.84 20.42 -24.98
N ASP A 576 -4.90 21.33 -24.90
CA ASP A 576 -3.46 21.04 -24.92
C ASP A 576 -2.89 20.89 -23.50
N SER A 577 -3.71 21.02 -22.45
CA SER A 577 -3.28 20.88 -21.07
C SER A 577 -3.17 19.41 -20.65
N PHE A 578 -2.29 19.17 -19.67
CA PHE A 578 -2.14 17.86 -19.06
C PHE A 578 -3.43 17.40 -18.36
N GLU A 579 -4.13 18.32 -17.68
CA GLU A 579 -5.38 18.05 -16.96
C GLU A 579 -6.48 17.58 -17.92
N TYR A 580 -6.63 18.25 -19.08
CA TYR A 580 -7.58 17.82 -20.11
C TYR A 580 -7.26 16.41 -20.62
N ALA A 581 -5.99 16.13 -20.95
CA ALA A 581 -5.57 14.83 -21.45
C ALA A 581 -5.81 13.71 -20.42
N MET A 582 -5.57 13.97 -19.15
CA MET A 582 -5.83 13.03 -18.06
C MET A 582 -7.33 12.76 -17.85
N ALA A 583 -8.17 13.79 -17.90
CA ALA A 583 -9.61 13.61 -17.79
C ALA A 583 -10.18 12.82 -18.99
N GLN A 584 -9.68 13.10 -20.20
CA GLN A 584 -10.05 12.38 -21.42
C GLN A 584 -9.63 10.91 -21.35
N GLU A 585 -8.41 10.62 -20.87
CA GLU A 585 -7.92 9.25 -20.69
C GLU A 585 -8.82 8.48 -19.71
N ARG A 586 -9.15 9.08 -18.56
CA ARG A 586 -10.05 8.45 -17.56
C ARG A 586 -11.44 8.18 -18.11
N LEU A 587 -11.99 9.10 -18.89
CA LEU A 587 -13.30 8.91 -19.54
C LEU A 587 -13.26 7.77 -20.58
N ASN A 588 -12.19 7.70 -21.37
CA ASN A 588 -12.00 6.60 -22.32
C ASN A 588 -11.85 5.25 -21.61
N ASN A 589 -11.09 5.22 -20.51
CA ASN A 589 -10.92 4.02 -19.68
C ASN A 589 -12.25 3.57 -19.06
N LEU A 590 -13.03 4.49 -18.49
CA LEU A 590 -14.36 4.18 -17.96
C LEU A 590 -15.25 3.57 -19.04
N ASN A 591 -15.33 4.20 -20.23
CA ASN A 591 -16.15 3.70 -21.31
C ASN A 591 -15.69 2.31 -21.81
N LYS A 592 -14.37 2.08 -21.86
CA LYS A 592 -13.78 0.79 -22.21
C LYS A 592 -14.08 -0.28 -21.14
N GLU A 593 -13.91 0.07 -19.86
CA GLU A 593 -14.21 -0.85 -18.76
C GLU A 593 -15.68 -1.28 -18.78
N LEU A 594 -16.62 -0.34 -18.98
CA LEU A 594 -18.06 -0.63 -19.07
C LEU A 594 -18.46 -1.53 -20.27
N THR A 595 -17.55 -1.77 -21.22
CA THR A 595 -17.78 -2.75 -22.30
C THR A 595 -17.34 -4.16 -21.94
N LYS A 596 -16.64 -4.35 -20.82
CA LYS A 596 -16.24 -5.67 -20.35
C LYS A 596 -17.43 -6.42 -19.76
N THR A 597 -17.32 -7.71 -19.72
CA THR A 597 -18.32 -8.62 -19.14
C THR A 597 -17.99 -9.05 -17.72
N THR A 598 -16.81 -8.65 -17.20
CA THR A 598 -16.35 -9.04 -15.87
C THR A 598 -15.57 -7.89 -15.23
N HIS A 599 -16.08 -7.35 -14.13
CA HIS A 599 -15.52 -6.21 -13.39
C HIS A 599 -15.13 -6.57 -11.96
N CYS A 600 -15.64 -7.67 -11.45
CA CYS A 600 -15.28 -8.24 -10.17
C CYS A 600 -14.77 -9.67 -10.34
N ARG A 601 -13.96 -10.10 -9.40
CA ARG A 601 -13.39 -11.45 -9.44
C ARG A 601 -13.11 -11.99 -8.05
N ARG A 602 -13.20 -13.28 -7.91
CA ARG A 602 -12.63 -14.03 -6.81
C ARG A 602 -11.11 -13.86 -6.82
N VAL A 603 -10.50 -13.70 -5.66
CA VAL A 603 -9.05 -13.54 -5.48
C VAL A 603 -8.50 -14.74 -4.73
N PHE A 604 -7.41 -15.29 -5.22
CA PHE A 604 -6.62 -16.28 -4.53
C PHE A 604 -5.41 -15.59 -3.87
N PHE A 605 -5.04 -16.03 -2.68
CA PHE A 605 -3.83 -15.53 -2.03
C PHE A 605 -2.62 -16.27 -2.60
N SER A 606 -1.63 -15.52 -3.04
CA SER A 606 -0.43 -16.07 -3.65
C SER A 606 0.80 -15.88 -2.75
N LYS A 607 1.90 -16.51 -3.11
CA LYS A 607 3.23 -16.17 -2.58
C LYS A 607 3.63 -14.79 -3.09
N GLY A 608 4.42 -14.07 -2.31
CA GLY A 608 5.06 -12.81 -2.68
C GLY A 608 5.91 -12.91 -3.96
N ALA A 609 6.63 -11.84 -4.26
CA ALA A 609 7.48 -11.78 -5.46
C ALA A 609 8.47 -12.95 -5.51
N SER A 610 8.62 -13.57 -6.65
CA SER A 610 9.33 -14.84 -6.79
C SER A 610 10.09 -14.93 -8.09
N PHE A 611 11.22 -15.63 -8.04
CA PHE A 611 11.83 -16.24 -9.21
C PHE A 611 11.00 -17.48 -9.56
N LEU A 612 10.67 -17.65 -10.82
CA LEU A 612 9.95 -18.82 -11.32
C LEU A 612 10.99 -19.82 -11.85
N ASP A 613 11.39 -20.74 -11.00
CA ASP A 613 12.34 -21.81 -11.33
C ASP A 613 11.57 -23.15 -11.43
N PHE A 614 10.92 -23.34 -12.58
CA PHE A 614 10.08 -24.49 -12.92
C PHE A 614 10.85 -25.79 -13.01
#